data_befc7ae6c868f054898b0a3d581db1dd
#
_entry.id   befc7ae6c868f054898b0a3d581db1dd
#
_cell.length_a   1.000
_cell.length_b   1.000
_cell.length_c   1.000
_cell.angle_alpha   90.00
_cell.angle_beta   90.00
_cell.angle_gamma   90.00
#
_symmetry.space_group_name_H-M   'P 1'
#
loop_
_entity.id
_entity.type
_entity.pdbx_description
1 polymer ?
#
loop_
_entity_poly.entity_id
_entity_poly.type
_entity_poly.pdbx_seq_one_letter_code
_entity_poly.pdbx_strand_id
1 'polypeptide(L)'
;MSKVRLVVVGNGMVGHRFIEELIERADPGRYEITVFGAEPRPAYDRVHLSSYFSHHTSEDLSLVKPGFYDKHGIRLLLGEAVKKIDRSNREVHSNKGTVVEYDKLVLATGSYPWVPPIQGSQHHECFVYRTIEDLKAIRSAAKSGKSGVVIGGGLLGLEAAGALKALGLETHVVEFAPVLMAEQLEGDEEISAEDV
;
A
#
# COMPACT_ATOMS: atom_id res chain seq x y z
N MET A 1 18.56 28.45 15.87
CA MET A 1 17.63 27.57 16.59
C MET A 1 17.89 26.13 16.11
N SER A 2 17.86 25.15 17.00
CA SER A 2 17.96 23.75 16.60
C SER A 2 16.75 23.36 15.76
N LYS A 3 16.95 22.54 14.72
CA LYS A 3 15.84 22.02 13.92
C LYS A 3 14.99 21.06 14.77
N VAL A 4 13.70 21.00 14.48
CA VAL A 4 12.78 20.05 15.08
C VAL A 4 12.92 18.69 14.35
N ARG A 5 13.29 17.65 15.06
CA ARG A 5 13.38 16.29 14.51
C ARG A 5 12.00 15.72 14.32
N LEU A 6 11.59 15.58 13.06
CA LEU A 6 10.30 15.03 12.68
C LEU A 6 10.49 13.62 12.09
N VAL A 7 9.88 12.63 12.70
CA VAL A 7 9.83 11.28 12.15
C VAL A 7 8.44 11.00 11.60
N VAL A 8 8.39 10.52 10.36
CA VAL A 8 7.15 10.07 9.69
C VAL A 8 7.25 8.56 9.50
N VAL A 9 6.32 7.81 10.08
CA VAL A 9 6.22 6.36 9.93
C VAL A 9 5.16 6.03 8.89
N GLY A 10 5.60 5.58 7.74
CA GLY A 10 4.78 5.27 6.58
C GLY A 10 5.07 6.21 5.40
N ASN A 11 5.57 5.64 4.31
CA ASN A 11 5.81 6.31 3.03
C ASN A 11 4.81 5.81 1.98
N GLY A 12 3.53 5.91 2.31
CA GLY A 12 2.42 5.71 1.37
C GLY A 12 1.85 7.04 0.89
N MET A 13 0.68 7.00 0.25
CA MET A 13 -0.01 8.18 -0.30
C MET A 13 -0.16 9.29 0.75
N VAL A 14 -0.66 8.96 1.94
CA VAL A 14 -0.90 9.92 3.03
C VAL A 14 0.41 10.48 3.57
N GLY A 15 1.41 9.62 3.83
CA GLY A 15 2.70 10.05 4.37
C GLY A 15 3.44 10.98 3.41
N HIS A 16 3.43 10.67 2.12
CA HIS A 16 4.05 11.51 1.11
C HIS A 16 3.32 12.85 0.96
N ARG A 17 1.99 12.83 0.86
CA ARG A 17 1.19 14.06 0.76
C ARG A 17 1.37 14.95 1.99
N PHE A 18 1.43 14.38 3.19
CA PHE A 18 1.73 15.14 4.40
C PHE A 18 3.09 15.87 4.29
N ILE A 19 4.12 15.20 3.75
CA ILE A 19 5.46 15.81 3.60
C ILE A 19 5.43 16.92 2.58
N GLU A 20 4.76 16.76 1.43
CA GLU A 20 4.60 17.81 0.44
C GLU A 20 3.97 19.07 1.05
N GLU A 21 2.82 18.92 1.71
CA GLU A 21 2.11 20.01 2.37
C GLU A 21 2.94 20.67 3.49
N LEU A 22 3.69 19.87 4.23
CA LEU A 22 4.56 20.40 5.28
C LEU A 22 5.68 21.30 4.69
N ILE A 23 6.30 20.84 3.60
CA ILE A 23 7.37 21.60 2.94
C ILE A 23 6.85 22.91 2.34
N GLU A 24 5.65 22.89 1.77
CA GLU A 24 5.03 24.08 1.18
C GLU A 24 4.62 25.12 2.22
N ARG A 25 4.24 24.68 3.44
CA ARG A 25 3.65 25.57 4.47
C ARG A 25 4.58 25.91 5.61
N ALA A 26 5.64 25.15 5.83
CA ALA A 26 6.57 25.40 6.94
C ALA A 26 7.70 26.33 6.52
N ASP A 27 8.25 27.03 7.51
CA ASP A 27 9.48 27.81 7.31
C ASP A 27 10.62 26.91 6.82
N PRO A 28 11.36 27.32 5.77
CA PRO A 28 12.48 26.55 5.25
C PRO A 28 13.50 26.20 6.34
N GLY A 29 13.87 24.91 6.40
CA GLY A 29 14.88 24.45 7.35
C GLY A 29 14.42 24.29 8.80
N ARG A 30 13.13 24.48 9.11
CA ARG A 30 12.58 24.29 10.45
C ARG A 30 12.66 22.85 10.93
N TYR A 31 12.50 21.89 10.04
CA TYR A 31 12.47 20.48 10.37
C TYR A 31 13.67 19.71 9.82
N GLU A 32 14.12 18.71 10.59
CA GLU A 32 14.96 17.62 10.14
C GLU A 32 14.04 16.38 10.01
N ILE A 33 13.78 15.96 8.78
CA ILE A 33 12.74 14.99 8.49
C ILE A 33 13.37 13.62 8.20
N THR A 34 12.93 12.58 8.93
CA THR A 34 13.22 11.18 8.62
C THR A 34 11.92 10.44 8.34
N VAL A 35 11.88 9.68 7.26
CA VAL A 35 10.70 8.92 6.82
C VAL A 35 11.02 7.44 6.77
N PHE A 36 10.20 6.62 7.42
CA PHE A 36 10.28 5.16 7.33
C PHE A 36 9.25 4.64 6.33
N GLY A 37 9.70 3.86 5.35
CA GLY A 37 8.87 3.13 4.41
C GLY A 37 9.11 1.62 4.51
N ALA A 38 8.07 0.84 4.81
CA ALA A 38 8.19 -0.62 4.92
C ALA A 38 8.46 -1.28 3.55
N GLU A 39 7.99 -0.66 2.47
CA GLU A 39 8.21 -1.13 1.11
C GLU A 39 9.54 -0.64 0.53
N PRO A 40 10.10 -1.35 -0.48
CA PRO A 40 11.41 -1.05 -1.05
C PRO A 40 11.39 0.13 -2.04
N ARG A 41 10.28 0.85 -2.11
CA ARG A 41 10.06 1.97 -3.05
C ARG A 41 9.40 3.17 -2.39
N PRO A 42 9.55 4.38 -2.97
CA PRO A 42 8.80 5.56 -2.55
C PRO A 42 7.28 5.42 -2.77
N ALA A 43 6.53 6.39 -2.27
CA ALA A 43 5.07 6.44 -2.39
C ALA A 43 4.59 6.31 -3.83
N TYR A 44 3.55 5.53 -4.03
CA TYR A 44 2.89 5.31 -5.30
C TYR A 44 1.36 5.28 -5.13
N ASP A 45 0.65 5.46 -6.22
CA ASP A 45 -0.81 5.47 -6.26
C ASP A 45 -1.36 4.05 -6.09
N ARG A 46 -2.01 3.82 -4.93
CA ARG A 46 -2.66 2.55 -4.63
C ARG A 46 -4.10 2.49 -5.11
N VAL A 47 -4.70 3.63 -5.42
CA VAL A 47 -6.07 3.68 -5.94
C VAL A 47 -6.10 3.10 -7.35
N HIS A 48 -5.05 3.38 -8.12
CA HIS A 48 -4.92 2.86 -9.48
C HIS A 48 -4.00 1.63 -9.59
N LEU A 49 -3.92 0.83 -8.51
CA LEU A 49 -3.03 -0.32 -8.47
C LEU A 49 -3.33 -1.36 -9.55
N SER A 50 -4.61 -1.55 -9.90
CA SER A 50 -5.06 -2.44 -10.97
C SER A 50 -4.49 -2.09 -12.36
N SER A 51 -4.19 -0.81 -12.61
CA SER A 51 -3.59 -0.37 -13.88
C SER A 51 -2.21 -1.01 -14.16
N TYR A 52 -1.54 -1.51 -13.13
CA TYR A 52 -0.29 -2.27 -13.26
C TYR A 52 -0.42 -3.49 -14.18
N PHE A 53 -1.62 -4.07 -14.32
CA PHE A 53 -1.88 -5.18 -15.24
C PHE A 53 -2.20 -4.72 -16.67
N SER A 54 -2.48 -3.43 -16.87
CA SER A 54 -2.86 -2.82 -18.15
C SER A 54 -1.70 -2.04 -18.79
N HIS A 55 -0.49 -2.63 -18.81
CA HIS A 55 0.72 -2.05 -19.44
C HIS A 55 1.40 -0.89 -18.68
N HIS A 56 1.01 -0.61 -17.43
CA HIS A 56 1.72 0.34 -16.58
C HIS A 56 2.88 -0.34 -15.82
N THR A 57 3.91 0.44 -15.58
CA THR A 57 5.06 0.03 -14.77
C THR A 57 4.90 0.53 -13.33
N SER A 58 5.77 0.08 -12.43
CA SER A 58 5.81 0.62 -11.07
C SER A 58 6.16 2.11 -11.03
N GLU A 59 6.87 2.58 -12.04
CA GLU A 59 7.29 3.97 -12.22
C GLU A 59 6.12 4.86 -12.62
N ASP A 60 5.20 4.36 -13.46
CA ASP A 60 3.99 5.08 -13.88
C ASP A 60 3.04 5.35 -12.71
N LEU A 61 3.06 4.49 -11.70
CA LEU A 61 2.30 4.66 -10.46
C LEU A 61 2.97 5.59 -9.45
N SER A 62 4.21 6.01 -9.67
CA SER A 62 4.94 6.82 -8.70
C SER A 62 4.27 8.18 -8.45
N LEU A 63 4.04 8.51 -7.19
CA LEU A 63 3.59 9.84 -6.76
C LEU A 63 4.75 10.79 -6.49
N VAL A 64 5.97 10.25 -6.45
CA VAL A 64 7.16 10.99 -6.03
C VAL A 64 7.93 11.47 -7.25
N LYS A 65 8.14 12.78 -7.35
CA LYS A 65 9.00 13.37 -8.37
C LYS A 65 10.46 12.91 -8.16
N PRO A 66 11.20 12.60 -9.21
CA PRO A 66 12.61 12.22 -9.11
C PRO A 66 13.42 13.22 -8.27
N GLY A 67 14.21 12.71 -7.32
CA GLY A 67 15.03 13.53 -6.45
C GLY A 67 14.30 14.37 -5.39
N PHE A 68 12.99 14.16 -5.19
CA PHE A 68 12.19 14.95 -4.25
C PHE A 68 12.78 14.94 -2.83
N TYR A 69 13.06 13.79 -2.27
CA TYR A 69 13.57 13.65 -0.91
C TYR A 69 14.96 14.27 -0.74
N ASP A 70 15.85 14.03 -1.70
CA ASP A 70 17.21 14.58 -1.70
C ASP A 70 17.20 16.09 -1.81
N LYS A 71 16.38 16.63 -2.71
CA LYS A 71 16.22 18.09 -2.90
C LYS A 71 15.79 18.82 -1.63
N HIS A 72 14.99 18.15 -0.81
CA HIS A 72 14.48 18.73 0.44
C HIS A 72 15.26 18.29 1.68
N GLY A 73 16.36 17.55 1.51
CA GLY A 73 17.21 17.08 2.61
C GLY A 73 16.49 16.12 3.55
N ILE A 74 15.56 15.32 3.01
CA ILE A 74 14.76 14.35 3.78
C ILE A 74 15.46 13.02 3.76
N ARG A 75 15.68 12.43 4.94
CA ARG A 75 16.20 11.07 5.08
C ARG A 75 15.08 10.06 4.86
N LEU A 76 15.08 9.39 3.71
CA LEU A 76 14.12 8.34 3.38
C LEU A 76 14.74 6.96 3.61
N LEU A 77 14.11 6.13 4.46
CA LEU A 77 14.52 4.78 4.84
C LEU A 77 13.54 3.78 4.22
N LEU A 78 13.86 3.27 3.04
CA LEU A 78 13.04 2.30 2.31
C LEU A 78 13.34 0.85 2.73
N GLY A 79 12.32 0.00 2.71
CA GLY A 79 12.40 -1.38 3.16
C GLY A 79 12.66 -1.48 4.67
N GLU A 80 12.35 -0.43 5.43
CA GLU A 80 12.49 -0.38 6.88
C GLU A 80 11.14 -0.20 7.56
N ALA A 81 10.60 -1.28 8.10
CA ALA A 81 9.37 -1.27 8.89
C ALA A 81 9.66 -0.91 10.35
N VAL A 82 8.95 0.08 10.87
CA VAL A 82 9.00 0.40 12.30
C VAL A 82 8.37 -0.73 13.11
N LYS A 83 9.07 -1.20 14.14
CA LYS A 83 8.64 -2.28 15.02
C LYS A 83 8.31 -1.83 16.43
N LYS A 84 8.96 -0.75 16.89
CA LYS A 84 8.75 -0.22 18.25
C LYS A 84 8.82 1.31 18.22
N ILE A 85 7.97 1.93 19.01
CA ILE A 85 8.04 3.35 19.36
C ILE A 85 8.27 3.41 20.86
N ASP A 86 9.42 3.94 21.25
CA ASP A 86 9.76 4.21 22.64
C ASP A 86 9.37 5.65 22.98
N ARG A 87 8.23 5.81 23.63
CA ARG A 87 7.70 7.14 23.97
C ARG A 87 8.49 7.83 25.08
N SER A 88 9.10 7.06 25.97
CA SER A 88 9.87 7.58 27.09
C SER A 88 11.17 8.22 26.63
N ASN A 89 11.86 7.54 25.71
CA ASN A 89 13.11 8.01 25.14
C ASN A 89 12.87 8.83 23.85
N ARG A 90 11.63 8.89 23.34
CA ARG A 90 11.28 9.50 22.06
C ARG A 90 12.09 8.92 20.89
N GLU A 91 12.10 7.60 20.79
CA GLU A 91 12.81 6.86 19.75
C GLU A 91 11.87 5.99 18.93
N VAL A 92 12.22 5.83 17.66
CA VAL A 92 11.59 4.89 16.73
C VAL A 92 12.60 3.83 16.34
N HIS A 93 12.24 2.55 16.44
CA HIS A 93 13.10 1.42 16.15
C HIS A 93 12.57 0.63 14.94
N SER A 94 13.43 0.39 13.94
CA SER A 94 13.08 -0.38 12.75
C SER A 94 13.43 -1.86 12.88
N ASN A 95 12.91 -2.66 11.93
CA ASN A 95 13.24 -4.09 11.79
C ASN A 95 14.70 -4.34 11.34
N LYS A 96 15.43 -3.31 10.89
CA LYS A 96 16.84 -3.40 10.52
C LYS A 96 17.78 -2.89 11.63
N GLY A 97 17.25 -2.56 12.80
CA GLY A 97 18.04 -2.06 13.92
C GLY A 97 18.33 -0.55 13.87
N THR A 98 17.77 0.18 12.90
CA THR A 98 17.87 1.64 12.87
C THR A 98 17.07 2.24 14.02
N VAL A 99 17.70 3.13 14.80
CA VAL A 99 17.07 3.89 15.88
C VAL A 99 17.14 5.37 15.51
N VAL A 100 16.01 6.07 15.59
CA VAL A 100 15.92 7.50 15.30
C VAL A 100 15.15 8.19 16.42
N GLU A 101 15.77 9.21 16.99
CA GLU A 101 15.13 10.09 17.97
C GLU A 101 14.17 11.08 17.28
N TYR A 102 13.11 11.47 17.97
CA TYR A 102 12.15 12.44 17.46
C TYR A 102 11.70 13.48 18.49
N ASP A 103 11.40 14.68 18.03
CA ASP A 103 10.68 15.71 18.77
C ASP A 103 9.19 15.67 18.43
N LYS A 104 8.87 15.32 17.18
CA LYS A 104 7.52 15.09 16.65
C LYS A 104 7.48 13.78 15.86
N LEU A 105 6.36 13.06 16.02
CA LEU A 105 6.12 11.79 15.35
C LEU A 105 4.78 11.82 14.62
N VAL A 106 4.79 11.44 13.36
CA VAL A 106 3.59 11.26 12.53
C VAL A 106 3.45 9.79 12.16
N LEU A 107 2.26 9.24 12.38
CA LEU A 107 1.92 7.87 12.01
C LEU A 107 1.01 7.88 10.78
N ALA A 108 1.54 7.45 9.64
CA ALA A 108 0.84 7.30 8.37
C ALA A 108 0.99 5.86 7.85
N THR A 109 0.83 4.89 8.76
CA THR A 109 1.17 3.48 8.56
C THR A 109 0.23 2.73 7.60
N GLY A 110 -0.93 3.31 7.31
CA GLY A 110 -1.96 2.66 6.50
C GLY A 110 -2.61 1.47 7.23
N SER A 111 -2.96 0.44 6.47
CA SER A 111 -3.61 -0.78 6.97
C SER A 111 -2.93 -2.02 6.41
N TYR A 112 -3.22 -3.17 7.00
CA TYR A 112 -2.87 -4.48 6.47
C TYR A 112 -4.12 -5.17 5.92
N PRO A 113 -4.00 -5.98 4.86
CA PRO A 113 -5.12 -6.78 4.39
C PRO A 113 -5.51 -7.79 5.48
N TRP A 114 -6.80 -7.88 5.76
CA TRP A 114 -7.31 -8.95 6.60
C TRP A 114 -7.43 -10.22 5.75
N VAL A 115 -6.79 -11.29 6.20
CA VAL A 115 -6.90 -12.61 5.59
C VAL A 115 -7.83 -13.45 6.47
N PRO A 116 -8.98 -13.91 5.95
CA PRO A 116 -9.89 -14.73 6.73
C PRO A 116 -9.22 -16.04 7.16
N PRO A 117 -9.56 -16.60 8.35
CA PRO A 117 -8.96 -17.83 8.87
C PRO A 117 -9.54 -19.09 8.19
N ILE A 118 -9.39 -19.15 6.87
CA ILE A 118 -9.83 -20.29 6.05
C ILE A 118 -8.69 -21.29 5.99
N GLN A 119 -9.01 -22.57 6.08
CA GLN A 119 -8.02 -23.64 5.94
C GLN A 119 -7.34 -23.55 4.57
N GLY A 120 -6.01 -23.51 4.56
CA GLY A 120 -5.21 -23.36 3.36
C GLY A 120 -4.87 -21.91 2.99
N SER A 121 -5.37 -20.89 3.69
CA SER A 121 -5.08 -19.48 3.39
C SER A 121 -3.59 -19.09 3.48
N GLN A 122 -2.76 -19.96 4.09
CA GLN A 122 -1.31 -19.79 4.18
C GLN A 122 -0.54 -20.50 3.05
N HIS A 123 -1.25 -21.08 2.07
CA HIS A 123 -0.59 -21.70 0.92
C HIS A 123 0.16 -20.67 0.09
N HIS A 124 1.28 -21.04 -0.52
CA HIS A 124 2.14 -20.13 -1.27
C HIS A 124 1.49 -19.53 -2.54
N GLU A 125 0.39 -20.11 -3.00
CA GLU A 125 -0.44 -19.59 -4.10
C GLU A 125 -1.65 -18.77 -3.62
N CYS A 126 -1.73 -18.47 -2.32
CA CYS A 126 -2.70 -17.53 -1.77
C CYS A 126 -2.04 -16.16 -1.65
N PHE A 127 -2.63 -15.17 -2.29
CA PHE A 127 -2.11 -13.81 -2.39
C PHE A 127 -3.06 -12.81 -1.75
N VAL A 128 -2.51 -11.67 -1.36
CA VAL A 128 -3.27 -10.48 -1.06
C VAL A 128 -3.11 -9.47 -2.19
N TYR A 129 -4.04 -8.54 -2.33
CA TYR A 129 -4.04 -7.52 -3.38
C TYR A 129 -3.86 -6.14 -2.76
N ARG A 130 -2.59 -5.74 -2.50
CA ARG A 130 -2.33 -4.49 -1.78
C ARG A 130 -1.08 -3.74 -2.19
N THR A 131 -0.02 -4.44 -2.57
CA THR A 131 1.28 -3.84 -2.90
C THR A 131 1.70 -4.22 -4.31
N ILE A 132 2.62 -3.47 -4.90
CA ILE A 132 3.21 -3.84 -6.20
C ILE A 132 3.91 -5.20 -6.12
N GLU A 133 4.47 -5.55 -4.96
CA GLU A 133 5.07 -6.87 -4.73
C GLU A 133 4.03 -7.99 -4.82
N ASP A 134 2.84 -7.78 -4.25
CA ASP A 134 1.72 -8.73 -4.38
C ASP A 134 1.33 -8.90 -5.86
N LEU A 135 1.22 -7.80 -6.60
CA LEU A 135 0.87 -7.86 -8.03
C LEU A 135 1.93 -8.58 -8.87
N LYS A 136 3.22 -8.41 -8.54
CA LYS A 136 4.30 -9.16 -9.19
C LYS A 136 4.19 -10.65 -8.90
N ALA A 137 3.88 -11.03 -7.66
CA ALA A 137 3.70 -12.42 -7.27
C ALA A 137 2.49 -13.04 -7.99
N ILE A 138 1.35 -12.36 -8.03
CA ILE A 138 0.14 -12.77 -8.76
C ILE A 138 0.45 -12.94 -10.25
N ARG A 139 1.08 -11.94 -10.90
CA ARG A 139 1.48 -12.01 -12.31
C ARG A 139 2.42 -13.19 -12.59
N SER A 140 3.32 -13.49 -11.65
CA SER A 140 4.24 -14.62 -11.79
C SER A 140 3.50 -15.96 -11.72
N ALA A 141 2.60 -16.13 -10.76
CA ALA A 141 1.78 -17.33 -10.59
C ALA A 141 0.83 -17.56 -11.79
N ALA A 142 0.27 -16.47 -12.32
CA ALA A 142 -0.64 -16.53 -13.48
C ALA A 142 0.00 -17.12 -14.74
N LYS A 143 1.33 -17.08 -14.90
CA LYS A 143 2.02 -17.64 -16.08
C LYS A 143 1.85 -19.16 -16.21
N SER A 144 1.69 -19.86 -15.11
CA SER A 144 1.48 -21.33 -15.07
C SER A 144 0.07 -21.70 -14.66
N GLY A 145 -0.70 -20.77 -14.09
CA GLY A 145 -2.09 -20.95 -13.68
C GLY A 145 -3.04 -21.01 -14.87
N LYS A 146 -4.17 -21.69 -14.68
CA LYS A 146 -5.28 -21.72 -15.63
C LYS A 146 -6.51 -21.00 -15.10
N SER A 147 -6.69 -21.00 -13.78
CA SER A 147 -7.81 -20.39 -13.09
C SER A 147 -7.33 -19.62 -11.86
N GLY A 148 -8.09 -18.63 -11.48
CA GLY A 148 -7.89 -17.83 -10.27
C GLY A 148 -9.20 -17.63 -9.52
N VAL A 149 -9.14 -17.67 -8.20
CA VAL A 149 -10.29 -17.46 -7.33
C VAL A 149 -10.04 -16.25 -6.45
N VAL A 150 -10.99 -15.33 -6.44
CA VAL A 150 -11.00 -14.18 -5.54
C VAL A 150 -11.98 -14.46 -4.40
N ILE A 151 -11.54 -14.28 -3.17
CA ILE A 151 -12.38 -14.39 -1.98
C ILE A 151 -12.71 -12.98 -1.50
N GLY A 152 -13.97 -12.60 -1.65
CA GLY A 152 -14.53 -11.29 -1.37
C GLY A 152 -15.01 -10.58 -2.63
N GLY A 153 -16.27 -10.18 -2.66
CA GLY A 153 -16.96 -9.52 -3.77
C GLY A 153 -17.14 -8.02 -3.60
N GLY A 154 -16.37 -7.38 -2.70
CA GLY A 154 -16.31 -5.93 -2.59
C GLY A 154 -15.43 -5.30 -3.67
N LEU A 155 -15.30 -3.96 -3.65
CA LEU A 155 -14.59 -3.18 -4.67
C LEU A 155 -13.19 -3.73 -5.00
N LEU A 156 -12.35 -3.96 -4.00
CA LEU A 156 -10.99 -4.51 -4.21
C LEU A 156 -11.01 -5.94 -4.75
N GLY A 157 -12.02 -6.73 -4.37
CA GLY A 157 -12.18 -8.09 -4.88
C GLY A 157 -12.52 -8.08 -6.38
N LEU A 158 -13.43 -7.22 -6.81
CA LEU A 158 -13.79 -7.06 -8.22
C LEU A 158 -12.62 -6.50 -9.05
N GLU A 159 -11.84 -5.55 -8.51
CA GLU A 159 -10.60 -5.10 -9.15
C GLU A 159 -9.60 -6.26 -9.32
N ALA A 160 -9.43 -7.09 -8.29
CA ALA A 160 -8.57 -8.26 -8.36
C ALA A 160 -9.08 -9.28 -9.39
N ALA A 161 -10.39 -9.50 -9.47
CA ALA A 161 -11.01 -10.38 -10.47
C ALA A 161 -10.76 -9.86 -11.90
N GLY A 162 -10.97 -8.57 -12.14
CA GLY A 162 -10.64 -7.92 -13.41
C GLY A 162 -9.17 -8.08 -13.77
N ALA A 163 -8.27 -7.97 -12.80
CA ALA A 163 -6.84 -8.19 -13.01
C ALA A 163 -6.51 -9.64 -13.39
N LEU A 164 -7.11 -10.64 -12.75
CA LEU A 164 -6.94 -12.05 -13.09
C LEU A 164 -7.46 -12.36 -14.50
N LYS A 165 -8.63 -11.81 -14.86
CA LYS A 165 -9.20 -11.92 -16.20
C LYS A 165 -8.28 -11.28 -17.26
N ALA A 166 -7.72 -10.10 -16.99
CA ALA A 166 -6.75 -9.44 -17.87
C ALA A 166 -5.44 -10.25 -18.06
N LEU A 167 -5.08 -11.07 -17.06
CA LEU A 167 -3.96 -12.02 -17.15
C LEU A 167 -4.31 -13.30 -17.91
N GLY A 168 -5.55 -13.44 -18.40
CA GLY A 168 -6.03 -14.60 -19.19
C GLY A 168 -6.43 -15.81 -18.35
N LEU A 169 -6.66 -15.64 -17.06
CA LEU A 169 -7.12 -16.73 -16.18
C LEU A 169 -8.64 -16.88 -16.25
N GLU A 170 -9.12 -18.12 -16.16
CA GLU A 170 -10.50 -18.41 -15.80
C GLU A 170 -10.72 -17.91 -14.36
N THR A 171 -11.60 -16.91 -14.19
CA THR A 171 -11.70 -16.15 -12.94
C THR A 171 -13.02 -16.45 -12.24
N HIS A 172 -12.94 -16.76 -10.95
CA HIS A 172 -14.08 -16.99 -10.08
C HIS A 172 -14.04 -16.05 -8.89
N VAL A 173 -15.22 -15.55 -8.48
CA VAL A 173 -15.39 -14.73 -7.27
C VAL A 173 -16.24 -15.51 -6.27
N VAL A 174 -15.79 -15.61 -5.04
CA VAL A 174 -16.53 -16.21 -3.92
C VAL A 174 -16.87 -15.11 -2.92
N GLU A 175 -18.15 -14.86 -2.74
CA GLU A 175 -18.67 -13.88 -1.80
C GLU A 175 -19.58 -14.56 -0.77
N PHE A 176 -19.50 -14.09 0.48
CA PHE A 176 -20.36 -14.59 1.56
C PHE A 176 -21.75 -13.96 1.51
N ALA A 177 -21.84 -12.67 1.15
CA ALA A 177 -23.12 -11.98 0.97
C ALA A 177 -23.88 -12.50 -0.27
N PRO A 178 -25.21 -12.41 -0.31
CA PRO A 178 -26.00 -12.86 -1.45
C PRO A 178 -25.78 -12.03 -2.72
N VAL A 179 -25.19 -10.84 -2.60
CA VAL A 179 -24.93 -9.91 -3.70
C VAL A 179 -23.50 -9.40 -3.65
N LEU A 180 -22.94 -9.03 -4.81
CA LEU A 180 -21.67 -8.34 -4.88
C LEU A 180 -21.80 -6.90 -4.40
N MET A 181 -20.74 -6.30 -3.88
CA MET A 181 -20.70 -4.90 -3.42
C MET A 181 -21.76 -4.56 -2.35
N ALA A 182 -22.16 -5.53 -1.53
CA ALA A 182 -23.28 -5.41 -0.58
C ALA A 182 -23.20 -4.19 0.36
N GLU A 183 -21.98 -3.72 0.70
CA GLU A 183 -21.81 -2.53 1.55
C GLU A 183 -21.80 -1.20 0.79
N GLN A 184 -21.67 -1.21 -0.52
CA GLN A 184 -21.59 -0.05 -1.39
C GLN A 184 -22.91 0.25 -2.12
N LEU A 185 -23.76 -0.76 -2.26
CA LEU A 185 -25.07 -0.63 -2.91
C LEU A 185 -26.15 -0.46 -1.85
N GLU A 186 -26.81 0.69 -1.81
CA GLU A 186 -28.01 0.93 -1.02
C GLU A 186 -29.23 0.62 -1.90
N GLY A 187 -30.01 -0.41 -1.52
CA GLY A 187 -31.27 -0.74 -2.19
C GLY A 187 -31.18 -1.86 -3.22
N ASP A 188 -32.15 -1.91 -4.13
CA ASP A 188 -32.40 -3.01 -5.07
C ASP A 188 -31.47 -3.06 -6.29
N GLU A 189 -30.33 -2.37 -6.28
CA GLU A 189 -29.33 -2.42 -7.36
C GLU A 189 -28.43 -3.66 -7.18
N GLU A 190 -28.79 -4.75 -7.82
CA GLU A 190 -27.96 -5.95 -7.93
C GLU A 190 -26.95 -5.81 -9.07
N ILE A 191 -25.64 -5.90 -8.77
CA ILE A 191 -24.63 -6.10 -9.83
C ILE A 191 -24.59 -7.59 -10.13
N SER A 192 -24.96 -7.96 -11.33
CA SER A 192 -24.92 -9.36 -11.77
C SER A 192 -23.48 -9.81 -12.10
N ALA A 193 -23.24 -11.12 -12.09
CA ALA A 193 -21.95 -11.66 -12.50
C ALA A 193 -21.62 -11.45 -13.98
N GLU A 194 -22.59 -11.00 -14.79
CA GLU A 194 -22.44 -10.69 -16.22
C GLU A 194 -21.88 -9.27 -16.45
N ASP A 195 -21.96 -8.39 -15.43
CA ASP A 195 -21.54 -6.99 -15.47
C ASP A 195 -20.05 -6.80 -15.09
N VAL A 196 -19.31 -7.89 -14.79
CA VAL A 196 -17.91 -7.87 -14.32
C VAL A 196 -16.91 -8.47 -15.34
#